data_6e266d354394c0bbe15151e42bbb3c9b
#
_entry.id   6e266d354394c0bbe15151e42bbb3c9b
#
_cell.length_a   1.000
_cell.length_b   1.000
_cell.length_c   1.000
_cell.angle_alpha   90.00
_cell.angle_beta   90.00
_cell.angle_gamma   90.00
#
_symmetry.space_group_name_H-M   'P 1'
#
loop_
_entity.id
_entity.type
_entity.pdbx_description
1 polymer ?
#
loop_
_entity_poly.entity_id
_entity_poly.type
_entity_poly.pdbx_seq_one_letter_code
_entity_poly.pdbx_strand_id
1 'polypeptide(L)'
;MFSVLLSIYHRESVDYFDKCMKSIWDRQTLKPSEIVLVVDGWLPESLDAKIVFWKEKLGHVLNIIVLEKNVGTGAAKNVGVSSCSYNYIAVMDTDDISMPDRFQKQVDFLDKNKEIDVVGTFIAEINEKDEVLKELVKFPLTHIEMLRFFKKRDPIAHPTAMFRKSFFERAGNYSSELHLAEDTLLWFHGFLNNCKFANINYVGLHYRRANDFYLRRADKKKIMQLFIFRITTLNRRLNFDFKADMYAFSYVILSVAPRIIKKFAYRIFR
;
A
#
# COMPACT_ATOMS: atom_id res chain seq x y z
N MET A 1 1.73 -5.15 20.61
CA MET A 1 1.91 -3.71 20.35
C MET A 1 2.38 -3.53 18.89
N PHE A 2 1.87 -2.50 18.20
CA PHE A 2 2.19 -2.22 16.80
C PHE A 2 2.01 -0.74 16.49
N SER A 3 2.71 -0.25 15.44
CA SER A 3 2.59 1.09 14.88
C SER A 3 1.70 1.06 13.64
N VAL A 4 0.90 2.10 13.42
CA VAL A 4 0.25 2.39 12.14
C VAL A 4 0.99 3.55 11.48
N LEU A 5 1.42 3.36 10.24
CA LEU A 5 2.14 4.36 9.46
C LEU A 5 1.24 4.95 8.39
N LEU A 6 1.10 6.28 8.40
CA LEU A 6 0.41 7.08 7.38
C LEU A 6 1.35 8.17 6.84
N SER A 7 1.11 8.56 5.59
CA SER A 7 1.68 9.79 5.03
C SER A 7 0.57 10.61 4.40
N ILE A 8 0.60 11.94 4.61
CA ILE A 8 -0.40 12.87 4.09
C ILE A 8 0.27 14.03 3.38
N TYR A 9 -0.34 14.55 2.32
CA TYR A 9 0.14 15.67 1.54
C TYR A 9 -1.02 16.62 1.16
N HIS A 10 -0.71 17.77 0.58
CA HIS A 10 -1.63 18.91 0.37
C HIS A 10 -2.90 18.60 -0.49
N ARG A 11 -2.95 17.50 -1.24
CA ARG A 11 -4.11 17.14 -2.07
C ARG A 11 -5.07 16.18 -1.38
N GLU A 12 -4.79 15.79 -0.14
CA GLU A 12 -5.67 14.88 0.59
C GLU A 12 -6.98 15.57 0.96
N SER A 13 -8.06 14.77 0.99
CA SER A 13 -9.37 15.21 1.43
C SER A 13 -9.47 15.16 2.96
N VAL A 14 -9.92 16.27 3.57
CA VAL A 14 -10.18 16.33 5.02
C VAL A 14 -11.17 15.24 5.46
N ASP A 15 -12.23 15.00 4.66
CA ASP A 15 -13.25 13.97 4.96
C ASP A 15 -12.65 12.55 4.87
N TYR A 16 -11.83 12.27 3.84
CA TYR A 16 -11.18 10.95 3.72
C TYR A 16 -10.19 10.71 4.84
N PHE A 17 -9.37 11.68 5.17
CA PHE A 17 -8.45 11.60 6.30
C PHE A 17 -9.18 11.36 7.63
N ASP A 18 -10.28 12.07 7.88
CA ASP A 18 -11.09 11.88 9.09
C ASP A 18 -11.71 10.47 9.15
N LYS A 19 -12.23 9.96 8.02
CA LYS A 19 -12.76 8.59 7.91
C LYS A 19 -11.67 7.53 8.10
N CYS A 20 -10.50 7.75 7.52
CA CYS A 20 -9.32 6.90 7.73
C CYS A 20 -8.96 6.82 9.22
N MET A 21 -8.78 7.95 9.87
CA MET A 21 -8.42 8.02 11.31
C MET A 21 -9.49 7.34 12.19
N LYS A 22 -10.78 7.58 11.93
CA LYS A 22 -11.88 6.86 12.61
C LYS A 22 -11.78 5.35 12.39
N SER A 23 -11.43 4.92 11.20
CA SER A 23 -11.35 3.50 10.85
C SER A 23 -10.17 2.77 11.52
N ILE A 24 -9.04 3.45 11.73
CA ILE A 24 -7.84 2.86 12.35
C ILE A 24 -7.79 3.02 13.86
N TRP A 25 -8.66 3.85 14.46
CA TRP A 25 -8.70 4.08 15.89
C TRP A 25 -10.05 3.77 16.51
N ASP A 26 -11.10 4.55 16.18
CA ASP A 26 -12.40 4.44 16.86
C ASP A 26 -13.07 3.08 16.65
N ARG A 27 -12.94 2.54 15.42
CA ARG A 27 -13.63 1.33 14.98
C ARG A 27 -12.82 0.05 15.13
N GLN A 28 -11.54 0.12 15.54
CA GLN A 28 -10.70 -1.07 15.67
C GLN A 28 -10.97 -1.86 16.94
N THR A 29 -11.05 -3.19 16.79
CA THR A 29 -11.09 -4.14 17.91
C THR A 29 -9.75 -4.18 18.64
N LEU A 30 -8.64 -4.15 17.89
CA LEU A 30 -7.29 -4.00 18.44
C LEU A 30 -6.73 -2.64 18.02
N LYS A 31 -6.67 -1.72 18.97
CA LYS A 31 -6.14 -0.37 18.74
C LYS A 31 -4.62 -0.38 18.58
N PRO A 32 -4.06 0.46 17.68
CA PRO A 32 -2.61 0.65 17.59
C PRO A 32 -2.05 1.24 18.88
N SER A 33 -0.84 0.84 19.21
CA SER A 33 -0.09 1.44 20.34
C SER A 33 0.55 2.78 19.93
N GLU A 34 0.70 3.01 18.64
CA GLU A 34 1.28 4.21 18.04
C GLU A 34 0.69 4.43 16.64
N ILE A 35 0.46 5.68 16.30
CA ILE A 35 0.14 6.12 14.94
C ILE A 35 1.20 7.14 14.54
N VAL A 36 1.99 6.84 13.52
CA VAL A 36 3.00 7.74 12.95
C VAL A 36 2.39 8.37 11.70
N LEU A 37 2.15 9.67 11.74
CA LEU A 37 1.64 10.46 10.62
C LEU A 37 2.76 11.36 10.09
N VAL A 38 3.22 11.10 8.87
CA VAL A 38 4.19 11.94 8.19
C VAL A 38 3.47 12.95 7.32
N VAL A 39 3.63 14.22 7.62
CA VAL A 39 3.13 15.37 6.83
C VAL A 39 4.18 15.70 5.78
N ASP A 40 3.88 15.38 4.52
CA ASP A 40 4.82 15.52 3.40
C ASP A 40 4.73 16.93 2.77
N GLY A 41 5.34 17.88 3.44
CA GLY A 41 5.39 19.30 3.07
C GLY A 41 4.18 20.10 3.55
N TRP A 42 3.94 21.25 2.94
CA TRP A 42 2.85 22.16 3.28
C TRP A 42 1.46 21.51 3.13
N LEU A 43 0.55 21.84 4.04
CA LEU A 43 -0.86 21.43 3.99
C LEU A 43 -1.80 22.64 3.99
N PRO A 44 -3.03 22.51 3.44
CA PRO A 44 -4.10 23.48 3.63
C PRO A 44 -4.52 23.56 5.11
N GLU A 45 -4.92 24.76 5.56
CA GLU A 45 -5.36 25.05 6.94
C GLU A 45 -6.43 24.06 7.45
N SER A 46 -7.36 23.66 6.58
CA SER A 46 -8.43 22.71 6.92
C SER A 46 -7.90 21.31 7.25
N LEU A 47 -6.82 20.86 6.58
CA LEU A 47 -6.15 19.61 6.90
C LEU A 47 -5.34 19.72 8.19
N ASP A 48 -4.61 20.81 8.37
CA ASP A 48 -3.86 21.07 9.61
C ASP A 48 -4.79 21.10 10.81
N ALA A 49 -5.91 21.81 10.73
CA ALA A 49 -6.93 21.82 11.80
C ALA A 49 -7.46 20.42 12.12
N LYS A 50 -7.66 19.57 11.12
CA LYS A 50 -8.12 18.18 11.33
C LYS A 50 -7.02 17.33 11.99
N ILE A 51 -5.76 17.54 11.65
CA ILE A 51 -4.61 16.86 12.29
C ILE A 51 -4.51 17.29 13.76
N VAL A 52 -4.64 18.60 14.05
CA VAL A 52 -4.66 19.10 15.43
C VAL A 52 -5.80 18.46 16.24
N PHE A 53 -7.02 18.41 15.70
CA PHE A 53 -8.15 17.72 16.33
C PHE A 53 -7.82 16.27 16.72
N TRP A 54 -7.21 15.50 15.78
CA TRP A 54 -6.84 14.12 16.05
C TRP A 54 -5.68 14.03 17.07
N LYS A 55 -4.75 14.99 17.04
CA LYS A 55 -3.65 15.06 18.03
C LYS A 55 -4.16 15.31 19.45
N GLU A 56 -5.11 16.21 19.62
CA GLU A 56 -5.77 16.46 20.91
C GLU A 56 -6.51 15.21 21.42
N LYS A 57 -7.23 14.52 20.53
CA LYS A 57 -7.98 13.30 20.86
C LYS A 57 -7.09 12.12 21.24
N LEU A 58 -5.96 11.93 20.57
CA LEU A 58 -5.09 10.76 20.70
C LEU A 58 -3.87 11.00 21.63
N GLY A 59 -3.55 12.23 21.90
CA GLY A 59 -2.42 12.60 22.77
C GLY A 59 -1.10 12.00 22.27
N HIS A 60 -0.45 11.25 23.13
CA HIS A 60 0.87 10.64 22.85
C HIS A 60 0.83 9.48 21.84
N VAL A 61 -0.34 8.90 21.58
CA VAL A 61 -0.48 7.80 20.59
C VAL A 61 -0.25 8.28 19.16
N LEU A 62 -0.63 9.53 18.84
CA LEU A 62 -0.39 10.12 17.54
C LEU A 62 0.95 10.88 17.53
N ASN A 63 1.94 10.34 16.82
CA ASN A 63 3.21 10.98 16.56
C ASN A 63 3.15 11.64 15.17
N ILE A 64 3.32 12.97 15.10
CA ILE A 64 3.26 13.75 13.86
C ILE A 64 4.68 14.19 13.50
N ILE A 65 5.09 13.90 12.27
CA ILE A 65 6.38 14.30 11.71
C ILE A 65 6.12 15.21 10.52
N VAL A 66 6.55 16.45 10.59
CA VAL A 66 6.36 17.44 9.53
C VAL A 66 7.65 17.58 8.73
N LEU A 67 7.57 17.33 7.42
CA LEU A 67 8.69 17.54 6.50
C LEU A 67 8.64 18.98 5.94
N GLU A 68 9.78 19.63 5.82
CA GLU A 68 9.89 21.01 5.32
C GLU A 68 9.35 21.19 3.90
N LYS A 69 9.45 20.13 3.06
CA LYS A 69 9.00 20.14 1.67
C LYS A 69 8.42 18.78 1.29
N ASN A 70 7.61 18.76 0.23
CA ASN A 70 7.13 17.49 -0.34
C ASN A 70 8.30 16.72 -0.96
N VAL A 71 8.55 15.53 -0.42
CA VAL A 71 9.62 14.61 -0.86
C VAL A 71 9.07 13.39 -1.59
N GLY A 72 7.75 13.24 -1.64
CA GLY A 72 7.04 12.12 -2.25
C GLY A 72 6.81 10.94 -1.31
N THR A 73 5.80 10.15 -1.64
CA THR A 73 5.22 9.08 -0.79
C THR A 73 6.27 8.08 -0.27
N GLY A 74 7.19 7.62 -1.13
CA GLY A 74 8.22 6.66 -0.71
C GLY A 74 9.19 7.23 0.32
N ALA A 75 9.71 8.44 0.09
CA ALA A 75 10.63 9.10 1.01
C ALA A 75 9.93 9.47 2.33
N ALA A 76 8.70 9.96 2.28
CA ALA A 76 7.90 10.22 3.47
C ALA A 76 7.66 8.95 4.30
N LYS A 77 7.30 7.83 3.64
CA LYS A 77 7.14 6.52 4.31
C LYS A 77 8.45 6.04 4.94
N ASN A 78 9.62 6.30 4.35
CA ASN A 78 10.92 5.95 4.94
C ASN A 78 11.16 6.68 6.28
N VAL A 79 10.86 7.98 6.31
CA VAL A 79 10.92 8.75 7.57
C VAL A 79 9.98 8.12 8.60
N GLY A 80 8.77 7.78 8.20
CA GLY A 80 7.79 7.15 9.06
C GLY A 80 8.21 5.76 9.58
N VAL A 81 8.75 4.88 8.72
CA VAL A 81 9.28 3.57 9.12
C VAL A 81 10.36 3.70 10.19
N SER A 82 11.29 4.65 9.98
CA SER A 82 12.39 4.89 10.93
C SER A 82 11.88 5.40 12.28
N SER A 83 10.72 6.08 12.30
CA SER A 83 10.11 6.66 13.50
C SER A 83 9.13 5.72 14.20
N CYS A 84 8.76 4.60 13.59
CA CYS A 84 7.92 3.59 14.22
C CYS A 84 8.67 2.86 15.34
N SER A 85 8.09 2.83 16.54
CA SER A 85 8.73 2.27 17.74
C SER A 85 8.53 0.76 17.88
N TYR A 86 7.47 0.19 17.29
CA TYR A 86 7.08 -1.20 17.53
C TYR A 86 7.52 -2.15 16.42
N ASN A 87 7.60 -3.44 16.76
CA ASN A 87 8.07 -4.51 15.85
C ASN A 87 7.11 -4.80 14.69
N TYR A 88 5.83 -4.46 14.81
CA TYR A 88 4.87 -4.54 13.71
C TYR A 88 4.52 -3.14 13.23
N ILE A 89 4.57 -2.95 11.91
CA ILE A 89 4.24 -1.68 11.24
C ILE A 89 3.13 -1.97 10.23
N ALA A 90 1.92 -1.49 10.52
CA ALA A 90 0.80 -1.52 9.58
C ALA A 90 0.81 -0.27 8.72
N VAL A 91 0.83 -0.41 7.41
CA VAL A 91 0.72 0.73 6.50
C VAL A 91 -0.75 1.01 6.18
N MET A 92 -1.08 2.29 6.05
CA MET A 92 -2.42 2.75 5.69
C MET A 92 -2.30 3.99 4.80
N ASP A 93 -3.10 4.05 3.73
CA ASP A 93 -3.25 5.27 2.95
C ASP A 93 -4.39 6.11 3.53
N THR A 94 -4.27 7.43 3.47
CA THR A 94 -5.15 8.37 4.19
C THR A 94 -6.52 8.54 3.56
N ASP A 95 -6.74 7.99 2.36
CA ASP A 95 -8.01 8.00 1.64
C ASP A 95 -8.82 6.68 1.76
N ASP A 96 -8.24 5.66 2.40
CA ASP A 96 -8.86 4.33 2.55
C ASP A 96 -9.57 4.15 3.90
N ILE A 97 -10.35 3.05 4.03
CA ILE A 97 -11.07 2.71 5.27
C ILE A 97 -10.69 1.30 5.70
N SER A 98 -10.07 1.18 6.88
CA SER A 98 -9.73 -0.10 7.50
C SER A 98 -10.95 -0.82 8.06
N MET A 99 -11.03 -2.14 7.87
CA MET A 99 -12.07 -2.95 8.52
C MET A 99 -11.79 -3.11 10.01
N PRO A 100 -12.85 -3.26 10.85
CA PRO A 100 -12.71 -3.17 12.31
C PRO A 100 -11.78 -4.18 12.96
N ASP A 101 -11.65 -5.37 12.44
CA ASP A 101 -10.82 -6.46 12.98
C ASP A 101 -9.55 -6.75 12.15
N ARG A 102 -9.21 -5.84 11.21
CA ARG A 102 -8.01 -5.99 10.37
C ARG A 102 -6.76 -6.17 11.21
N PHE A 103 -6.50 -5.24 12.11
CA PHE A 103 -5.24 -5.25 12.87
C PHE A 103 -5.16 -6.46 13.80
N GLN A 104 -6.27 -6.84 14.46
CA GLN A 104 -6.31 -8.04 15.29
C GLN A 104 -5.93 -9.28 14.47
N LYS A 105 -6.56 -9.47 13.32
CA LYS A 105 -6.29 -10.62 12.44
C LYS A 105 -4.84 -10.65 11.93
N GLN A 106 -4.28 -9.50 11.60
CA GLN A 106 -2.90 -9.42 11.10
C GLN A 106 -1.87 -9.68 12.19
N VAL A 107 -2.07 -9.14 13.39
CA VAL A 107 -1.21 -9.40 14.56
C VAL A 107 -1.27 -10.88 14.94
N ASP A 108 -2.47 -11.44 15.08
CA ASP A 108 -2.66 -12.86 15.42
C ASP A 108 -2.01 -13.78 14.36
N PHE A 109 -2.10 -13.41 13.08
CA PHE A 109 -1.48 -14.16 12.00
C PHE A 109 0.05 -14.13 12.09
N LEU A 110 0.63 -12.95 12.25
CA LEU A 110 2.07 -12.81 12.40
C LEU A 110 2.58 -13.48 13.68
N ASP A 111 1.84 -13.44 14.78
CA ASP A 111 2.21 -14.09 16.03
C ASP A 111 2.25 -15.62 15.91
N LYS A 112 1.37 -16.20 15.10
CA LYS A 112 1.32 -17.65 14.83
C LYS A 112 2.32 -18.10 13.75
N ASN A 113 2.72 -17.22 12.82
CA ASN A 113 3.58 -17.54 11.68
C ASN A 113 4.86 -16.69 11.76
N LYS A 114 5.79 -17.11 12.62
CA LYS A 114 7.01 -16.34 12.93
C LYS A 114 7.96 -16.16 11.74
N GLU A 115 7.86 -17.04 10.75
CA GLU A 115 8.63 -17.01 9.50
C GLU A 115 8.12 -15.96 8.50
N ILE A 116 6.86 -15.48 8.65
CA ILE A 116 6.28 -14.48 7.74
C ILE A 116 6.74 -13.08 8.14
N ASP A 117 7.25 -12.32 7.20
CA ASP A 117 7.79 -10.97 7.38
C ASP A 117 6.79 -9.88 7.07
N VAL A 118 5.89 -10.13 6.13
CA VAL A 118 4.83 -9.20 5.73
C VAL A 118 3.54 -9.95 5.43
N VAL A 119 2.44 -9.43 5.93
CA VAL A 119 1.10 -9.96 5.68
C VAL A 119 0.18 -8.87 5.16
N GLY A 120 -0.53 -9.17 4.05
CA GLY A 120 -1.59 -8.34 3.51
C GLY A 120 -2.97 -8.95 3.72
N THR A 121 -3.98 -8.29 3.17
CA THR A 121 -5.37 -8.78 3.13
C THR A 121 -5.98 -8.55 1.75
N PHE A 122 -7.14 -9.13 1.49
CA PHE A 122 -7.98 -8.75 0.36
C PHE A 122 -8.56 -7.36 0.59
N ILE A 123 -9.10 -6.76 -0.48
CA ILE A 123 -9.76 -5.46 -0.42
C ILE A 123 -11.15 -5.53 -1.05
N ALA A 124 -12.03 -4.63 -0.63
CA ALA A 124 -13.17 -4.19 -1.42
C ALA A 124 -12.84 -2.84 -2.07
N GLU A 125 -13.40 -2.54 -3.23
CA GLU A 125 -13.22 -1.24 -3.87
C GLU A 125 -14.45 -0.37 -3.61
N ILE A 126 -14.23 0.87 -3.18
CA ILE A 126 -15.28 1.88 -2.96
C ILE A 126 -15.05 3.11 -3.84
N ASN A 127 -16.12 3.86 -4.11
CA ASN A 127 -16.03 5.14 -4.79
C ASN A 127 -15.84 6.31 -3.80
N GLU A 128 -15.89 7.54 -4.30
CA GLU A 128 -15.74 8.77 -3.52
C GLU A 128 -16.85 8.98 -2.48
N LYS A 129 -18.00 8.31 -2.65
CA LYS A 129 -19.16 8.37 -1.73
C LYS A 129 -19.23 7.19 -0.77
N ASP A 130 -18.15 6.38 -0.68
CA ASP A 130 -18.06 5.15 0.10
C ASP A 130 -18.97 4.00 -0.39
N GLU A 131 -19.55 4.12 -1.60
CA GLU A 131 -20.37 3.07 -2.19
C GLU A 131 -19.47 1.97 -2.76
N VAL A 132 -19.83 0.71 -2.50
CA VAL A 132 -19.04 -0.45 -2.92
C VAL A 132 -19.14 -0.64 -4.44
N LEU A 133 -17.99 -0.56 -5.12
CA LEU A 133 -17.86 -0.83 -6.55
C LEU A 133 -17.56 -2.30 -6.82
N LYS A 134 -16.81 -2.94 -5.91
CA LYS A 134 -16.43 -4.34 -5.97
C LYS A 134 -16.22 -4.87 -4.56
N GLU A 135 -17.02 -5.85 -4.16
CA GLU A 135 -16.99 -6.40 -2.80
C GLU A 135 -15.71 -7.16 -2.48
N LEU A 136 -15.07 -7.77 -3.49
CA LEU A 136 -13.93 -8.64 -3.27
C LEU A 136 -12.91 -8.56 -4.40
N VAL A 137 -11.69 -8.13 -4.05
CA VAL A 137 -10.49 -8.25 -4.87
C VAL A 137 -9.53 -9.18 -4.14
N LYS A 138 -9.32 -10.37 -4.71
CA LYS A 138 -8.45 -11.42 -4.15
C LYS A 138 -6.99 -11.23 -4.54
N PHE A 139 -6.12 -11.61 -3.65
CA PHE A 139 -4.68 -11.74 -3.84
C PHE A 139 -4.23 -13.16 -3.52
N PRO A 140 -3.09 -13.64 -4.05
CA PRO A 140 -2.57 -14.94 -3.68
C PRO A 140 -2.26 -15.01 -2.17
N LEU A 141 -2.45 -16.19 -1.56
CA LEU A 141 -2.35 -16.34 -0.10
C LEU A 141 -0.95 -16.76 0.36
N THR A 142 -0.30 -17.64 -0.39
CA THR A 142 0.98 -18.23 0.01
C THR A 142 2.17 -17.54 -0.65
N HIS A 143 3.33 -17.59 0.00
CA HIS A 143 4.58 -17.02 -0.51
C HIS A 143 4.89 -17.45 -1.96
N ILE A 144 4.74 -18.73 -2.26
CA ILE A 144 5.04 -19.28 -3.59
C ILE A 144 4.09 -18.75 -4.65
N GLU A 145 2.79 -18.68 -4.34
CA GLU A 145 1.79 -18.09 -5.24
C GLU A 145 2.04 -16.60 -5.43
N MET A 146 2.39 -15.88 -4.36
CA MET A 146 2.70 -14.45 -4.39
C MET A 146 3.93 -14.16 -5.25
N LEU A 147 4.99 -14.95 -5.15
CA LEU A 147 6.18 -14.83 -6.00
C LEU A 147 5.84 -15.02 -7.48
N ARG A 148 5.00 -16.02 -7.81
CA ARG A 148 4.54 -16.26 -9.19
C ARG A 148 3.66 -15.12 -9.70
N PHE A 149 2.77 -14.61 -8.87
CA PHE A 149 1.86 -13.51 -9.19
C PHE A 149 2.62 -12.18 -9.37
N PHE A 150 3.65 -11.93 -8.55
CA PHE A 150 4.45 -10.72 -8.56
C PHE A 150 5.14 -10.48 -9.90
N LYS A 151 5.48 -11.52 -10.64
CA LYS A 151 6.02 -11.37 -11.99
C LYS A 151 5.09 -10.61 -12.94
N LYS A 152 3.80 -10.57 -12.64
CA LYS A 152 2.76 -9.88 -13.40
C LYS A 152 2.19 -8.66 -12.69
N ARG A 153 1.93 -8.77 -11.38
CA ARG A 153 1.23 -7.75 -10.57
C ARG A 153 1.71 -7.81 -9.13
N ASP A 154 1.57 -6.69 -8.42
CA ASP A 154 1.92 -6.64 -7.01
C ASP A 154 1.06 -7.59 -6.18
N PRO A 155 1.68 -8.39 -5.27
CA PRO A 155 1.04 -9.51 -4.61
C PRO A 155 0.26 -9.11 -3.35
N ILE A 156 0.45 -7.88 -2.87
CA ILE A 156 -0.24 -7.28 -1.73
C ILE A 156 -0.79 -5.92 -2.18
N ALA A 157 -2.00 -5.60 -1.79
CA ALA A 157 -2.49 -4.23 -1.82
C ALA A 157 -1.72 -3.44 -0.73
N HIS A 158 -0.84 -2.55 -1.14
CA HIS A 158 0.12 -1.88 -0.24
C HIS A 158 -0.53 -1.30 1.04
N PRO A 159 -1.67 -0.58 1.01
CA PRO A 159 -2.30 -0.04 2.23
C PRO A 159 -2.87 -1.13 3.16
N THR A 160 -2.83 -2.41 2.77
CA THR A 160 -3.19 -3.52 3.67
C THR A 160 -1.98 -4.15 4.36
N ALA A 161 -0.77 -3.79 4.00
CA ALA A 161 0.42 -4.46 4.49
C ALA A 161 0.67 -4.21 5.98
N MET A 162 0.98 -5.28 6.71
CA MET A 162 1.58 -5.22 8.05
C MET A 162 2.91 -5.95 8.02
N PHE A 163 3.96 -5.24 8.35
CA PHE A 163 5.35 -5.70 8.30
C PHE A 163 5.87 -6.02 9.70
N ARG A 164 6.81 -7.00 9.78
CA ARG A 164 7.80 -6.97 10.86
C ARG A 164 8.82 -5.88 10.55
N LYS A 165 9.26 -5.13 11.54
CA LYS A 165 10.27 -4.08 11.36
C LYS A 165 11.56 -4.63 10.74
N SER A 166 11.95 -5.86 11.07
CA SER A 166 13.08 -6.58 10.49
C SER A 166 12.97 -6.82 8.97
N PHE A 167 11.78 -6.70 8.37
CA PHE A 167 11.63 -6.72 6.92
C PHE A 167 12.44 -5.59 6.27
N PHE A 168 12.35 -4.37 6.81
CA PHE A 168 13.05 -3.20 6.27
C PHE A 168 14.57 -3.28 6.48
N GLU A 169 15.03 -3.95 7.53
CA GLU A 169 16.46 -4.22 7.77
C GLU A 169 17.06 -5.13 6.68
N ARG A 170 16.27 -6.09 6.18
CA ARG A 170 16.71 -7.05 5.14
C ARG A 170 16.42 -6.58 3.72
N ALA A 171 15.21 -6.11 3.47
CA ALA A 171 14.77 -5.70 2.14
C ALA A 171 15.24 -4.29 1.76
N GLY A 172 15.59 -3.46 2.75
CA GLY A 172 15.81 -2.03 2.57
C GLY A 172 14.49 -1.24 2.62
N ASN A 173 14.62 0.05 2.42
CA ASN A 173 13.52 1.00 2.48
C ASN A 173 12.85 1.20 1.13
N TYR A 174 11.81 2.07 1.08
CA TYR A 174 11.18 2.47 -0.18
C TYR A 174 12.18 3.17 -1.09
N SER A 175 12.26 2.76 -2.34
CA SER A 175 13.17 3.33 -3.33
C SER A 175 12.44 4.28 -4.28
N SER A 176 13.11 5.34 -4.71
CA SER A 176 12.64 6.28 -5.72
C SER A 176 13.15 5.98 -7.14
N GLU A 177 13.81 4.84 -7.36
CA GLU A 177 14.37 4.45 -8.66
C GLU A 177 13.32 4.31 -9.76
N LEU A 178 12.10 3.87 -9.41
CA LEU A 178 10.97 3.81 -10.32
C LEU A 178 9.94 4.87 -9.96
N HIS A 179 9.56 5.68 -10.94
CA HIS A 179 8.54 6.71 -10.74
C HIS A 179 7.19 6.09 -10.34
N LEU A 180 6.65 6.51 -9.21
CA LEU A 180 5.36 6.07 -8.66
C LEU A 180 5.20 4.54 -8.53
N ALA A 181 6.27 3.82 -8.24
CA ALA A 181 6.27 2.36 -8.08
C ALA A 181 7.15 1.89 -6.92
N GLU A 182 7.21 2.70 -5.87
CA GLU A 182 7.97 2.46 -4.64
C GLU A 182 7.56 1.16 -3.93
N ASP A 183 6.29 0.79 -3.98
CA ASP A 183 5.75 -0.46 -3.45
C ASP A 183 6.24 -1.68 -4.25
N THR A 184 6.22 -1.61 -5.59
CA THR A 184 6.73 -2.68 -6.46
C THR A 184 8.22 -2.95 -6.19
N LEU A 185 9.04 -1.90 -6.01
CA LEU A 185 10.45 -2.05 -5.67
C LEU A 185 10.64 -2.66 -4.29
N LEU A 186 9.85 -2.24 -3.31
CA LEU A 186 9.91 -2.79 -1.95
C LEU A 186 9.60 -4.31 -1.95
N TRP A 187 8.57 -4.73 -2.69
CA TRP A 187 8.26 -6.16 -2.86
C TRP A 187 9.39 -6.92 -3.55
N PHE A 188 9.97 -6.33 -4.59
CA PHE A 188 11.09 -6.94 -5.32
C PHE A 188 12.31 -7.16 -4.41
N HIS A 189 12.70 -6.16 -3.64
CA HIS A 189 13.80 -6.27 -2.70
C HIS A 189 13.49 -7.27 -1.58
N GLY A 190 12.25 -7.31 -1.09
CA GLY A 190 11.81 -8.30 -0.12
C GLY A 190 11.96 -9.73 -0.63
N PHE A 191 11.51 -10.03 -1.87
CA PHE A 191 11.69 -11.36 -2.46
C PHE A 191 13.15 -11.71 -2.70
N LEU A 192 13.97 -10.76 -3.16
CA LEU A 192 15.40 -10.99 -3.37
C LEU A 192 16.17 -11.29 -2.07
N ASN A 193 15.75 -10.70 -0.97
CA ASN A 193 16.36 -10.87 0.35
C ASN A 193 15.66 -11.94 1.20
N ASN A 194 14.97 -12.89 0.53
CA ASN A 194 14.32 -14.04 1.15
C ASN A 194 13.29 -13.70 2.23
N CYS A 195 12.71 -12.50 2.22
CA CYS A 195 11.57 -12.17 3.07
C CYS A 195 10.37 -13.02 2.67
N LYS A 196 9.57 -13.43 3.65
CA LYS A 196 8.40 -14.28 3.46
C LYS A 196 7.12 -13.45 3.50
N PHE A 197 6.24 -13.73 2.54
CA PHE A 197 5.03 -12.99 2.26
C PHE A 197 3.81 -13.90 2.47
N ALA A 198 2.71 -13.33 2.96
CA ALA A 198 1.41 -13.98 3.01
C ALA A 198 0.28 -12.96 2.83
N ASN A 199 -0.92 -13.43 2.47
CA ASN A 199 -2.15 -12.68 2.63
C ASN A 199 -3.15 -13.52 3.45
N ILE A 200 -4.00 -12.83 4.21
CA ILE A 200 -5.11 -13.43 4.90
C ILE A 200 -6.32 -13.44 3.96
N ASN A 201 -7.04 -14.56 3.89
CA ASN A 201 -8.30 -14.67 3.15
C ASN A 201 -9.42 -13.89 3.88
N TYR A 202 -9.31 -12.58 3.86
CA TYR A 202 -10.20 -11.66 4.55
C TYR A 202 -10.14 -10.29 3.88
N VAL A 203 -11.29 -9.62 3.71
CA VAL A 203 -11.35 -8.24 3.24
C VAL A 203 -11.01 -7.32 4.40
N GLY A 204 -9.77 -6.83 4.47
CA GLY A 204 -9.28 -6.00 5.56
C GLY A 204 -9.36 -4.49 5.29
N LEU A 205 -9.69 -4.09 4.06
CA LEU A 205 -9.68 -2.69 3.66
C LEU A 205 -10.73 -2.39 2.58
N HIS A 206 -11.38 -1.27 2.70
CA HIS A 206 -12.09 -0.61 1.62
C HIS A 206 -11.13 0.35 0.91
N TYR A 207 -10.69 -0.03 -0.28
CA TYR A 207 -9.77 0.72 -1.12
C TYR A 207 -10.53 1.75 -1.95
N ARG A 208 -10.20 3.03 -1.80
CA ARG A 208 -10.89 4.12 -2.50
C ARG A 208 -10.35 4.29 -3.92
N ARG A 209 -11.28 4.28 -4.86
CA ARG A 209 -11.02 4.58 -6.27
C ARG A 209 -11.56 5.96 -6.59
N ALA A 210 -10.72 6.98 -6.40
CA ALA A 210 -11.04 8.34 -6.82
C ALA A 210 -11.21 8.44 -8.36
N ASN A 211 -11.88 9.48 -8.84
CA ASN A 211 -12.18 9.67 -10.28
C ASN A 211 -10.91 9.75 -11.15
N ASP A 212 -9.81 10.21 -10.60
CA ASP A 212 -8.51 10.29 -11.28
C ASP A 212 -7.70 8.97 -11.26
N PHE A 213 -8.21 7.92 -10.59
CA PHE A 213 -7.56 6.61 -10.47
C PHE A 213 -7.02 6.06 -11.80
N TYR A 214 -7.83 6.14 -12.85
CA TYR A 214 -7.41 5.71 -14.19
C TYR A 214 -6.39 6.65 -14.82
N LEU A 215 -6.46 7.97 -14.54
CA LEU A 215 -5.50 8.96 -15.05
C LEU A 215 -4.13 8.77 -14.41
N ARG A 216 -4.05 8.60 -13.10
CA ARG A 216 -2.80 8.31 -12.38
C ARG A 216 -2.13 7.02 -12.85
N ARG A 217 -2.92 6.01 -13.24
CA ARG A 217 -2.41 4.74 -13.81
C ARG A 217 -2.11 4.80 -15.29
N ALA A 218 -2.50 5.86 -15.99
CA ALA A 218 -2.18 6.08 -17.41
C ALA A 218 -0.87 6.85 -17.64
N ASP A 219 -0.10 7.10 -16.58
CA ASP A 219 1.22 7.74 -16.68
C ASP A 219 2.15 6.89 -17.53
N LYS A 220 2.46 7.41 -18.72
CA LYS A 220 3.29 6.71 -19.74
C LYS A 220 4.71 6.45 -19.23
N LYS A 221 5.28 7.37 -18.43
CA LYS A 221 6.61 7.22 -17.85
C LYS A 221 6.62 6.06 -16.87
N LYS A 222 5.66 6.00 -15.95
CA LYS A 222 5.49 4.89 -15.01
C LYS A 222 5.31 3.55 -15.74
N ILE A 223 4.41 3.51 -16.74
CA ILE A 223 4.14 2.29 -17.51
C ILE A 223 5.41 1.77 -18.18
N MET A 224 6.16 2.65 -18.84
CA MET A 224 7.39 2.27 -19.54
C MET A 224 8.49 1.84 -18.57
N GLN A 225 8.69 2.56 -17.49
CA GLN A 225 9.68 2.19 -16.47
C GLN A 225 9.34 0.83 -15.83
N LEU A 226 8.09 0.60 -15.46
CA LEU A 226 7.64 -0.69 -14.93
C LEU A 226 7.80 -1.83 -15.94
N PHE A 227 7.51 -1.57 -17.21
CA PHE A 227 7.70 -2.55 -18.28
C PHE A 227 9.17 -2.96 -18.39
N ILE A 228 10.06 -1.97 -18.57
CA ILE A 228 11.51 -2.21 -18.66
C ILE A 228 11.99 -2.96 -17.40
N PHE A 229 11.66 -2.49 -16.21
CA PHE A 229 12.03 -3.12 -14.97
C PHE A 229 11.56 -4.58 -14.89
N ARG A 230 10.31 -4.88 -15.29
CA ARG A 230 9.77 -6.24 -15.25
C ARG A 230 10.51 -7.19 -16.16
N ILE A 231 10.81 -6.80 -17.41
CA ILE A 231 11.46 -7.69 -18.37
C ILE A 231 12.97 -7.79 -18.21
N THR A 232 13.64 -6.71 -17.78
CA THR A 232 15.12 -6.69 -17.68
C THR A 232 15.63 -7.10 -16.30
N THR A 233 14.91 -6.80 -15.26
CA THR A 233 15.36 -6.94 -13.87
C THR A 233 14.54 -7.96 -13.09
N LEU A 234 13.25 -7.67 -12.87
CA LEU A 234 12.40 -8.46 -11.99
C LEU A 234 12.30 -9.91 -12.46
N ASN A 235 11.89 -10.13 -13.70
CA ASN A 235 11.68 -11.47 -14.24
C ASN A 235 12.99 -12.25 -14.38
N ARG A 236 14.13 -11.57 -14.66
CA ARG A 236 15.44 -12.22 -14.78
C ARG A 236 16.02 -12.65 -13.42
N ARG A 237 15.79 -11.84 -12.38
CA ARG A 237 16.32 -12.11 -11.04
C ARG A 237 15.44 -13.00 -10.17
N LEU A 238 14.13 -13.12 -10.48
CA LEU A 238 13.17 -13.94 -9.73
C LEU A 238 12.74 -15.21 -10.50
N ASN A 239 13.71 -15.95 -11.08
CA ASN A 239 13.46 -17.16 -11.88
C ASN A 239 12.61 -16.89 -13.14
N PHE A 240 13.27 -16.67 -14.26
CA PHE A 240 12.69 -16.31 -15.56
C PHE A 240 11.40 -17.06 -15.91
N ASP A 241 10.41 -16.31 -16.37
CA ASP A 241 9.12 -16.83 -16.85
C ASP A 241 8.69 -16.07 -18.13
N PHE A 242 8.74 -16.74 -19.26
CA PHE A 242 8.35 -16.17 -20.56
C PHE A 242 6.91 -15.65 -20.58
N LYS A 243 5.98 -16.30 -19.86
CA LYS A 243 4.58 -15.85 -19.78
C LYS A 243 4.45 -14.51 -19.04
N ALA A 244 5.36 -14.23 -18.12
CA ALA A 244 5.40 -12.93 -17.44
C ALA A 244 5.88 -11.81 -18.37
N ASP A 245 6.87 -12.07 -19.23
CA ASP A 245 7.30 -11.12 -20.26
C ASP A 245 6.15 -10.84 -21.25
N MET A 246 5.47 -11.87 -21.76
CA MET A 246 4.29 -11.69 -22.62
C MET A 246 3.19 -10.87 -21.93
N TYR A 247 2.96 -11.09 -20.65
CA TYR A 247 2.00 -10.28 -19.88
C TYR A 247 2.42 -8.81 -19.82
N ALA A 248 3.71 -8.52 -19.57
CA ALA A 248 4.23 -7.17 -19.53
C ALA A 248 4.08 -6.47 -20.91
N PHE A 249 4.35 -7.15 -22.01
CA PHE A 249 4.12 -6.64 -23.37
C PHE A 249 2.64 -6.35 -23.61
N SER A 250 1.75 -7.29 -23.30
CA SER A 250 0.30 -7.09 -23.48
C SER A 250 -0.23 -5.92 -22.64
N TYR A 251 0.31 -5.71 -21.44
CA TYR A 251 -0.05 -4.57 -20.59
C TYR A 251 0.34 -3.23 -21.24
N VAL A 252 1.54 -3.12 -21.84
CA VAL A 252 1.95 -1.90 -22.56
C VAL A 252 1.04 -1.64 -23.76
N ILE A 253 0.75 -2.66 -24.58
CA ILE A 253 -0.17 -2.54 -25.73
C ILE A 253 -1.54 -2.05 -25.29
N LEU A 254 -2.11 -2.66 -24.23
CA LEU A 254 -3.40 -2.26 -23.67
C LEU A 254 -3.36 -0.86 -23.07
N SER A 255 -2.20 -0.40 -22.56
CA SER A 255 -2.07 0.94 -21.97
C SER A 255 -2.22 2.07 -22.98
N VAL A 256 -1.93 1.82 -24.26
CA VAL A 256 -2.10 2.79 -25.35
C VAL A 256 -3.41 2.60 -26.12
N ALA A 257 -4.18 1.54 -25.83
CA ALA A 257 -5.44 1.24 -26.49
C ALA A 257 -6.54 2.29 -26.17
N PRO A 258 -7.57 2.44 -27.03
CA PRO A 258 -8.72 3.30 -26.76
C PRO A 258 -9.43 2.97 -25.44
N ARG A 259 -10.09 3.97 -24.85
CA ARG A 259 -10.75 3.87 -23.51
C ARG A 259 -11.74 2.69 -23.40
N ILE A 260 -12.44 2.37 -24.49
CA ILE A 260 -13.41 1.26 -24.54
C ILE A 260 -12.71 -0.08 -24.37
N ILE A 261 -11.60 -0.31 -25.09
CA ILE A 261 -10.80 -1.53 -25.00
C ILE A 261 -10.18 -1.66 -23.60
N LYS A 262 -9.68 -0.55 -23.02
CA LYS A 262 -9.15 -0.53 -21.65
C LYS A 262 -10.21 -0.96 -20.62
N LYS A 263 -11.44 -0.45 -20.70
CA LYS A 263 -12.54 -0.83 -19.79
C LYS A 263 -12.88 -2.32 -19.91
N PHE A 264 -12.91 -2.84 -21.13
CA PHE A 264 -13.20 -4.26 -21.39
C PHE A 264 -12.07 -5.17 -20.85
N ALA A 265 -10.82 -4.86 -21.20
CA ALA A 265 -9.66 -5.60 -20.69
C ALA A 265 -9.57 -5.58 -19.17
N TYR A 266 -9.85 -4.44 -18.53
CA TYR A 266 -9.84 -4.31 -17.07
C TYR A 266 -10.90 -5.19 -16.36
N ARG A 267 -12.03 -5.46 -17.03
CA ARG A 267 -13.05 -6.40 -16.52
C ARG A 267 -12.61 -7.85 -16.60
N ILE A 268 -11.84 -8.22 -17.63
CA ILE A 268 -11.43 -9.62 -17.85
C ILE A 268 -10.18 -9.97 -17.05
N PHE A 269 -9.22 -9.06 -16.92
CA PHE A 269 -7.89 -9.34 -16.36
C PHE A 269 -7.76 -8.94 -14.87
N ARG A 270 -8.83 -8.50 -14.25
CA ARG A 270 -8.88 -8.13 -12.84
C ARG A 270 -10.04 -8.87 -12.11
#